data_89781e495400f13452214e52b34d053f
#
_entry.id   89781e495400f13452214e52b34d053f
#
_cell.length_a   1.000
_cell.length_b   1.000
_cell.length_c   1.000
_cell.angle_alpha   90.00
_cell.angle_beta   90.00
_cell.angle_gamma   90.00
#
_symmetry.space_group_name_H-M   'P 1'
#
loop_
_entity.id
_entity.type
_entity.pdbx_description
1 polymer ?
#
loop_
_entity_poly.entity_id
_entity_poly.type
_entity_poly.pdbx_seq_one_letter_code
_entity_poly.pdbx_strand_id
1 'polypeptide(L)'
;MAGMRDLLPPADDETQPGKRNRKGQLIEPEHQETAAEDESVGSYYLDNKDWRAALSRFQSALVLDPDNPDVYWGLAEAERHLGQFADARANYQKVMDYDPGSKHAKEAKKALQDPQIANAKAPQPAQSSVSPQ
;
A
#
# COMPACT_ATOMS: atom_id res chain seq x y z
N MET A 1 -41.94 -3.81 -14.97
CA MET A 1 -41.63 -4.09 -14.98
C MET A 1 -41.04 -4.19 -14.84
N ALA A 2 -41.16 -3.87 -14.65
CA ALA A 2 -40.64 -4.01 -14.44
C ALA A 2 -39.93 -4.17 -14.50
N GLY A 3 -39.97 -4.15 -14.37
CA GLY A 3 -39.30 -4.51 -14.32
C GLY A 3 -38.43 -4.39 -14.43
N MET A 4 -38.53 -4.31 -14.19
CA MET A 4 -37.83 -4.47 -14.28
C MET A 4 -37.08 -4.23 -14.03
N ARG A 5 -37.18 -4.14 -13.66
CA ARG A 5 -36.64 -4.13 -13.30
C ARG A 5 -36.32 -4.37 -12.84
N ASP A 6 -36.34 -4.45 -12.56
CA ASP A 6 -36.03 -4.95 -12.10
C ASP A 6 -35.37 -5.33 -12.22
N LEU A 7 -35.57 -5.39 -12.09
CA LEU A 7 -34.92 -6.07 -12.23
C LEU A 7 -33.93 -5.99 -12.23
N LEU A 8 -33.74 -5.78 -12.04
CA LEU A 8 -32.87 -5.83 -11.88
C LEU A 8 -32.26 -5.74 -11.42
N PRO A 9 -32.24 -5.81 -11.21
CA PRO A 9 -31.57 -5.84 -10.62
C PRO A 9 -31.07 -5.68 -10.09
N PRO A 10 -31.11 -5.81 -9.68
CA PRO A 10 -30.54 -5.75 -9.07
C PRO A 10 -29.80 -5.44 -8.78
N ALA A 11 -29.73 -5.40 -8.73
CA ALA A 11 -29.23 -5.23 -8.53
C ALA A 11 -28.69 -4.71 -8.22
N ASP A 12 -28.67 -4.69 -8.05
CA ASP A 12 -28.34 -4.27 -7.83
C ASP A 12 -28.13 -3.88 -7.30
N ASP A 13 -28.23 -3.90 -6.80
CA ASP A 13 -28.12 -3.68 -6.32
C ASP A 13 -27.72 -3.64 -5.87
N GLU A 14 -27.49 -3.83 -5.44
CA GLU A 14 -27.02 -3.97 -5.04
C GLU A 14 -26.32 -3.53 -4.72
N THR A 15 -26.08 -3.31 -4.50
CA THR A 15 -25.46 -2.90 -4.27
C THR A 15 -25.57 -2.14 -4.36
N GLN A 16 -26.02 -1.72 -4.18
CA GLN A 16 -26.21 -1.03 -4.32
C GLN A 16 -26.12 -0.22 -4.61
N PRO A 17 -26.31 -0.28 -4.48
CA PRO A 17 -25.71 0.74 -4.90
C PRO A 17 -26.46 1.77 -5.54
N GLY A 18 -26.64 2.33 -6.19
CA GLY A 18 -27.28 3.31 -6.93
C GLY A 18 -28.22 4.21 -6.20
N LYS A 19 -28.00 4.39 -4.96
CA LYS A 19 -28.84 5.26 -4.19
C LYS A 19 -28.54 6.71 -4.50
N ARG A 20 -29.55 7.55 -4.34
CA ARG A 20 -29.37 8.97 -4.56
C ARG A 20 -29.70 9.72 -3.29
N ASN A 21 -29.03 10.86 -3.09
CA ASN A 21 -29.33 11.69 -1.95
C ASN A 21 -30.58 12.54 -2.25
N ARG A 22 -30.91 13.44 -1.35
CA ARG A 22 -32.11 14.23 -1.52
C ARG A 22 -32.08 15.08 -2.75
N LYS A 23 -30.92 15.45 -3.22
CA LYS A 23 -30.78 16.26 -4.40
C LYS A 23 -30.75 15.47 -5.66
N GLY A 24 -30.93 14.17 -5.56
CA GLY A 24 -30.87 13.31 -6.75
C GLY A 24 -29.49 12.95 -7.21
N GLN A 25 -28.47 13.33 -6.46
CA GLN A 25 -27.10 12.98 -6.83
C GLN A 25 -26.84 11.55 -6.44
N LEU A 26 -26.11 10.87 -7.28
CA LEU A 26 -25.75 9.50 -6.99
C LEU A 26 -24.86 9.46 -5.77
N ILE A 27 -25.22 8.66 -4.81
CA ILE A 27 -24.40 8.46 -3.63
C ILE A 27 -23.69 7.17 -3.81
N GLU A 28 -22.36 7.22 -3.81
CA GLU A 28 -21.61 6.00 -3.89
C GLU A 28 -21.81 5.23 -2.62
N PRO A 29 -21.95 3.92 -2.72
CA PRO A 29 -22.05 3.13 -1.52
C PRO A 29 -20.85 3.46 -0.68
N GLU A 30 -21.06 3.57 0.59
CA GLU A 30 -19.96 3.79 1.45
C GLU A 30 -18.99 2.69 1.28
N HIS A 31 -17.89 2.99 0.70
CA HIS A 31 -16.84 2.02 0.49
C HIS A 31 -15.69 2.46 1.37
N GLN A 32 -15.46 1.71 2.41
CA GLN A 32 -14.33 2.02 3.25
C GLN A 32 -13.12 1.29 2.71
N GLU A 33 -12.11 2.04 2.49
CA GLU A 33 -10.84 1.50 2.07
C GLU A 33 -10.34 0.53 3.12
N THR A 34 -9.81 -0.61 2.69
CA THR A 34 -9.25 -1.58 3.62
C THR A 34 -7.77 -1.74 3.36
N ALA A 35 -7.07 -2.21 4.38
CA ALA A 35 -5.65 -2.49 4.23
C ALA A 35 -5.42 -3.53 3.14
N ALA A 36 -6.29 -4.54 3.08
CA ALA A 36 -6.14 -5.60 2.08
C ALA A 36 -6.27 -5.05 0.66
N GLU A 37 -7.18 -4.11 0.46
CA GLU A 37 -7.33 -3.49 -0.85
C GLU A 37 -6.10 -2.68 -1.22
N ASP A 38 -5.61 -1.88 -0.28
CA ASP A 38 -4.43 -1.08 -0.54
C ASP A 38 -3.22 -1.95 -0.79
N GLU A 39 -3.11 -3.04 -0.05
CA GLU A 39 -2.01 -3.97 -0.24
C GLU A 39 -2.09 -4.61 -1.63
N SER A 40 -3.28 -5.00 -2.04
CA SER A 40 -3.49 -5.62 -3.33
C SER A 40 -3.15 -4.65 -4.47
N VAL A 41 -3.61 -3.42 -4.36
CA VAL A 41 -3.33 -2.40 -5.36
C VAL A 41 -1.84 -2.05 -5.36
N GLY A 42 -1.24 -1.99 -4.17
CA GLY A 42 0.19 -1.75 -4.06
C GLY A 42 0.99 -2.83 -4.78
N SER A 43 0.60 -4.08 -4.59
CA SER A 43 1.27 -5.20 -5.26
C SER A 43 1.12 -5.12 -6.77
N TYR A 44 -0.04 -4.71 -7.23
CA TYR A 44 -0.26 -4.51 -8.65
C TYR A 44 0.73 -3.48 -9.20
N TYR A 45 0.89 -2.37 -8.50
CA TYR A 45 1.82 -1.34 -8.94
C TYR A 45 3.27 -1.80 -8.87
N LEU A 46 3.64 -2.61 -7.87
CA LEU A 46 4.98 -3.19 -7.82
C LEU A 46 5.23 -4.05 -9.05
N ASP A 47 4.26 -4.87 -9.42
CA ASP A 47 4.39 -5.74 -10.57
C ASP A 47 4.56 -4.95 -11.85
N ASN A 48 3.97 -3.77 -11.91
CA ASN A 48 4.07 -2.90 -13.06
C ASN A 48 5.22 -1.91 -12.96
N LYS A 49 6.02 -2.04 -11.92
CA LYS A 49 7.19 -1.19 -11.70
C LYS A 49 6.86 0.28 -11.54
N ASP A 50 5.65 0.54 -11.07
CA ASP A 50 5.25 1.90 -10.75
C ASP A 50 5.52 2.10 -9.25
N TRP A 51 6.76 2.40 -8.95
CA TRP A 51 7.24 2.39 -7.58
C TRP A 51 6.58 3.44 -6.70
N ARG A 52 6.33 4.63 -7.25
CA ARG A 52 5.71 5.69 -6.47
C ARG A 52 4.27 5.37 -6.12
N ALA A 53 3.53 4.83 -7.08
CA ALA A 53 2.16 4.45 -6.83
C ALA A 53 2.10 3.31 -5.82
N ALA A 54 3.03 2.35 -5.94
CA ALA A 54 3.10 1.25 -5.00
C ALA A 54 3.39 1.78 -3.60
N LEU A 55 4.35 2.67 -3.47
CA LEU A 55 4.72 3.24 -2.18
C LEU A 55 3.51 3.90 -1.53
N SER A 56 2.78 4.70 -2.30
CA SER A 56 1.61 5.40 -1.79
C SER A 56 0.56 4.43 -1.26
N ARG A 57 0.30 3.35 -2.00
CA ARG A 57 -0.71 2.39 -1.59
C ARG A 57 -0.30 1.62 -0.35
N PHE A 58 0.96 1.23 -0.27
CA PHE A 58 1.44 0.53 0.92
C PHE A 58 1.47 1.46 2.13
N GLN A 59 1.73 2.75 1.94
CA GLN A 59 1.64 3.70 3.04
C GLN A 59 0.21 3.78 3.57
N SER A 60 -0.77 3.79 2.68
CA SER A 60 -2.17 3.78 3.09
C SER A 60 -2.52 2.49 3.82
N ALA A 61 -2.02 1.37 3.32
CA ALA A 61 -2.26 0.08 3.97
C ALA A 61 -1.67 0.07 5.37
N LEU A 62 -0.51 0.68 5.54
CA LEU A 62 0.15 0.70 6.83
C LEU A 62 -0.66 1.47 7.88
N VAL A 63 -1.32 2.54 7.46
CA VAL A 63 -2.17 3.30 8.37
C VAL A 63 -3.29 2.43 8.92
N LEU A 64 -3.84 1.57 8.05
CA LEU A 64 -4.96 0.74 8.43
C LEU A 64 -4.56 -0.56 9.12
N ASP A 65 -3.34 -1.03 8.86
CA ASP A 65 -2.86 -2.30 9.42
C ASP A 65 -1.38 -2.16 9.73
N PRO A 66 -1.04 -1.50 10.83
CA PRO A 66 0.34 -1.11 11.10
C PRO A 66 1.30 -2.25 11.44
N ASP A 67 0.79 -3.44 11.66
CA ASP A 67 1.67 -4.55 12.05
C ASP A 67 1.85 -5.59 10.95
N ASN A 68 1.40 -5.30 9.75
CA ASN A 68 1.40 -6.29 8.67
C ASN A 68 2.78 -6.36 8.00
N PRO A 69 3.50 -7.47 8.15
CA PRO A 69 4.84 -7.57 7.55
C PRO A 69 4.82 -7.50 6.03
N ASP A 70 3.75 -7.94 5.39
CA ASP A 70 3.67 -7.87 3.92
C ASP A 70 3.63 -6.42 3.44
N VAL A 71 3.00 -5.55 4.22
CA VAL A 71 2.96 -4.13 3.90
C VAL A 71 4.36 -3.53 4.02
N TYR A 72 5.08 -3.86 5.07
CA TYR A 72 6.45 -3.38 5.23
C TYR A 72 7.35 -3.86 4.10
N TRP A 73 7.14 -5.10 3.68
CA TRP A 73 7.92 -5.63 2.55
C TRP A 73 7.62 -4.83 1.28
N GLY A 74 6.34 -4.55 1.03
CA GLY A 74 5.96 -3.76 -0.14
C GLY A 74 6.55 -2.37 -0.12
N LEU A 75 6.52 -1.72 1.06
CA LEU A 75 7.13 -0.41 1.23
C LEU A 75 8.62 -0.47 0.91
N ALA A 76 9.30 -1.46 1.49
CA ALA A 76 10.73 -1.58 1.31
C ALA A 76 11.11 -1.80 -0.15
N GLU A 77 10.33 -2.63 -0.85
CA GLU A 77 10.60 -2.88 -2.27
C GLU A 77 10.44 -1.60 -3.09
N ALA A 78 9.38 -0.85 -2.85
CA ALA A 78 9.16 0.39 -3.58
C ALA A 78 10.27 1.40 -3.25
N GLU A 79 10.60 1.51 -1.98
CA GLU A 79 11.64 2.45 -1.55
C GLU A 79 13.00 2.11 -2.14
N ARG A 80 13.33 0.83 -2.17
CA ARG A 80 14.59 0.40 -2.75
C ARG A 80 14.70 0.83 -4.21
N HIS A 81 13.64 0.62 -4.96
CA HIS A 81 13.65 0.98 -6.37
C HIS A 81 13.62 2.50 -6.59
N LEU A 82 13.15 3.25 -5.60
CA LEU A 82 13.17 4.70 -5.68
C LEU A 82 14.46 5.31 -5.13
N GLY A 83 15.38 4.47 -4.69
CA GLY A 83 16.65 4.95 -4.15
C GLY A 83 16.56 5.40 -2.70
N GLN A 84 15.46 5.14 -2.03
CA GLN A 84 15.28 5.51 -0.64
C GLN A 84 15.80 4.37 0.23
N PHE A 85 17.11 4.19 0.21
CA PHE A 85 17.71 2.98 0.77
C PHE A 85 17.64 2.91 2.30
N ALA A 86 17.72 4.04 2.97
CA ALA A 86 17.64 4.03 4.42
C ALA A 86 16.22 3.65 4.87
N ASP A 87 15.22 4.16 4.18
CA ASP A 87 13.83 3.79 4.48
C ASP A 87 13.60 2.32 4.18
N ALA A 88 14.13 1.86 3.05
CA ALA A 88 14.01 0.46 2.68
C ALA A 88 14.62 -0.43 3.75
N ARG A 89 15.80 -0.05 4.25
CA ARG A 89 16.46 -0.84 5.30
C ARG A 89 15.56 -0.96 6.52
N ALA A 90 15.00 0.16 6.97
CA ALA A 90 14.15 0.14 8.14
C ALA A 90 12.94 -0.76 7.94
N ASN A 91 12.35 -0.72 6.76
CA ASN A 91 11.15 -1.51 6.50
C ASN A 91 11.46 -2.98 6.26
N TYR A 92 12.58 -3.31 5.63
CA TYR A 92 13.00 -4.70 5.56
C TYR A 92 13.26 -5.27 6.96
N GLN A 93 13.81 -4.46 7.85
CA GLN A 93 14.03 -4.90 9.21
C GLN A 93 12.70 -5.19 9.91
N LYS A 94 11.70 -4.37 9.65
CA LYS A 94 10.36 -4.60 10.21
C LYS A 94 9.77 -5.92 9.75
N VAL A 95 10.00 -6.28 8.49
CA VAL A 95 9.53 -7.57 7.99
C VAL A 95 10.12 -8.70 8.83
N MET A 96 11.41 -8.63 9.10
CA MET A 96 12.06 -9.66 9.88
C MET A 96 11.60 -9.66 11.33
N ASP A 97 11.31 -8.48 11.87
CA ASP A 97 10.87 -8.38 13.25
C ASP A 97 9.48 -8.94 13.46
N TYR A 98 8.59 -8.69 12.50
CA TYR A 98 7.20 -9.12 12.64
C TYR A 98 6.95 -10.56 12.20
N ASP A 99 7.73 -11.06 11.24
CA ASP A 99 7.48 -12.40 10.74
C ASP A 99 8.78 -13.05 10.26
N PRO A 100 9.66 -13.38 11.22
CA PRO A 100 11.01 -13.83 10.87
C PRO A 100 11.08 -15.13 10.06
N GLY A 101 10.02 -15.91 10.09
CA GLY A 101 10.04 -17.18 9.36
C GLY A 101 9.43 -17.12 7.98
N SER A 102 8.98 -15.96 7.55
CA SER A 102 8.25 -15.86 6.31
C SER A 102 9.17 -15.84 5.09
N LYS A 103 8.57 -16.05 3.94
CA LYS A 103 9.29 -15.94 2.68
C LYS A 103 9.82 -14.52 2.49
N HIS A 104 8.99 -13.53 2.82
CA HIS A 104 9.43 -12.15 2.69
C HIS A 104 10.57 -11.83 3.65
N ALA A 105 10.60 -12.46 4.80
CA ALA A 105 11.71 -12.26 5.73
C ALA A 105 13.01 -12.75 5.14
N LYS A 106 12.99 -13.87 4.41
CA LYS A 106 14.19 -14.36 3.76
C LYS A 106 14.65 -13.37 2.69
N GLU A 107 13.71 -12.85 1.94
CA GLU A 107 14.02 -11.85 0.92
C GLU A 107 14.54 -10.56 1.55
N ALA A 108 13.93 -10.16 2.66
CA ALA A 108 14.37 -8.98 3.37
C ALA A 108 15.79 -9.14 3.90
N LYS A 109 16.08 -10.31 4.45
CA LYS A 109 17.42 -10.57 4.95
C LYS A 109 18.45 -10.44 3.84
N LYS A 110 18.11 -10.96 2.67
CA LYS A 110 19.00 -10.87 1.53
C LYS A 110 19.17 -9.42 1.08
N ALA A 111 18.09 -8.68 1.04
CA ALA A 111 18.14 -7.27 0.66
C ALA A 111 18.98 -6.46 1.63
N LEU A 112 18.91 -6.79 2.91
CA LEU A 112 19.68 -6.07 3.93
C LEU A 112 21.18 -6.29 3.78
N GLN A 113 21.60 -7.26 2.99
CA GLN A 113 23.01 -7.48 2.73
C GLN A 113 23.53 -6.67 1.55
N ASP A 114 22.62 -6.06 0.78
CA ASP A 114 23.01 -5.21 -0.32
C ASP A 114 23.72 -3.98 0.25
N PRO A 115 24.94 -3.68 -0.20
CA PRO A 115 25.69 -2.55 0.34
C PRO A 115 24.95 -1.22 0.27
N GLN A 116 24.16 -1.00 -0.75
CA GLN A 116 23.41 0.24 -0.86
C GLN A 116 22.43 0.39 0.29
N ILE A 117 21.85 -0.73 0.71
CA ILE A 117 20.89 -0.72 1.80
C ILE A 117 21.61 -0.80 3.14
N ALA A 118 22.56 -1.71 3.26
CA ALA A 118 23.27 -1.92 4.51
C ALA A 118 24.00 -0.67 4.98
N ASN A 119 24.54 0.08 4.03
CA ASN A 119 25.34 1.24 4.36
C ASN A 119 24.58 2.56 4.23
N ALA A 120 23.29 2.51 4.00
CA ALA A 120 22.52 3.72 3.85
C ALA A 120 22.49 4.49 5.16
N LYS A 121 22.59 5.79 5.07
CA LYS A 121 22.49 6.60 6.27
C LYS A 121 21.04 6.66 6.70
N ALA A 122 20.85 6.96 7.96
CA ALA A 122 19.50 7.02 8.49
C ALA A 122 18.66 7.96 7.64
N PRO A 123 17.36 7.66 7.54
CA PRO A 123 16.47 8.52 6.75
C PRO A 123 16.55 9.95 7.24
N GLN A 124 16.53 10.87 6.31
CA GLN A 124 16.56 12.26 6.67
C GLN A 124 15.19 12.86 6.55
N PRO A 125 14.89 13.80 7.39
CA PRO A 125 13.59 14.47 7.29
C PRO A 125 13.49 15.18 5.97
N ALA A 126 12.29 15.47 5.57
CA ALA A 126 12.06 16.11 4.30
C ALA A 126 12.87 17.37 4.16
N GLN A 127 13.08 18.06 5.21
CA GLN A 127 13.78 19.30 5.12
C GLN A 127 15.26 19.12 4.94
N SER A 128 15.72 17.90 4.93
CA SER A 128 17.12 17.73 4.71
C SER A 128 17.53 18.35 3.40
N SER A 129 16.62 18.45 2.48
CA SER A 129 16.94 19.04 1.22
C SER A 129 17.27 20.50 1.36
N VAL A 130 16.95 21.08 2.47
CA VAL A 130 17.17 22.43 2.67
C VAL A 130 18.38 22.68 3.42
N SER A 131 19.10 21.79 3.77
CA SER A 131 20.16 21.88 4.61
C SER A 131 21.07 22.89 4.19
N PRO A 132 21.28 23.77 4.81
CA PRO A 132 22.04 24.78 4.44
C PRO A 132 23.38 24.56 4.74
N GLN A 133 23.65 24.13 4.84
CA GLN A 133 24.74 24.15 5.01
C GLN A 133 25.31 24.13 5.46
#